data_e0ec03a8369f6bcf2a517c9ab02e7e80
#
_entry.id   e0ec03a8369f6bcf2a517c9ab02e7e80
#
_cell.length_a   1.000
_cell.length_b   1.000
_cell.length_c   1.000
_cell.angle_alpha   90.00
_cell.angle_beta   90.00
_cell.angle_gamma   90.00
#
_symmetry.space_group_name_H-M   'P 1'
#
loop_
_entity.id
_entity.type
_entity.pdbx_description
1 polymer ?
#
loop_
_entity_poly.entity_id
_entity_poly.type
_entity_poly.pdbx_seq_one_letter_code
_entity_poly.pdbx_strand_id
1 'polypeptide(L)'
;MPPPLHIRTYHQLTEADRSGLGEQVGAQHRRVAERLAPVHRIVAVMSGKGGVGKSFVTALLARALARAGQRVGALDADLNGPTLARLLDARGPLAVTAGGVEPVAGTDGVRCVSMAHLLEDGKPLAFKGPGSDAFIWRGALEAAALRELLGDVTWGALDVLLVDLPPGVARLHELLDLLPAPPDVLAVTIATVESADAVRRALNAARERGARLLGVIENMAGPQFPGDGGDTLSREFAIPLLARIPFNPGDAIWQTLAERL
;
A
#
# COMPACT_ATOMS: atom_id res chain seq x y z
N MET A 1 7.56 39.28 -18.04
CA MET A 1 7.26 38.18 -17.12
C MET A 1 6.54 37.09 -17.90
N PRO A 2 6.97 35.84 -17.90
CA PRO A 2 6.17 34.77 -18.47
C PRO A 2 4.86 34.62 -17.68
N PRO A 3 3.73 34.27 -18.31
CA PRO A 3 2.47 34.06 -17.61
C PRO A 3 2.62 32.94 -16.58
N PRO A 4 1.91 33.01 -15.44
CA PRO A 4 1.98 31.96 -14.42
C PRO A 4 1.53 30.64 -15.04
N LEU A 5 2.29 29.57 -14.78
CA LEU A 5 1.93 28.19 -15.16
C LEU A 5 0.61 27.82 -14.48
N HIS A 6 -0.44 27.71 -15.27
CA HIS A 6 -1.75 27.28 -14.80
C HIS A 6 -1.79 25.75 -14.83
N ILE A 7 -1.51 25.10 -13.67
CA ILE A 7 -1.64 23.64 -13.52
C ILE A 7 -3.13 23.33 -13.37
N ARG A 8 -3.73 22.73 -14.41
CA ARG A 8 -5.11 22.26 -14.35
C ARG A 8 -5.18 20.97 -13.55
N THR A 9 -6.13 20.90 -12.62
CA THR A 9 -6.46 19.67 -11.90
C THR A 9 -7.42 18.81 -12.71
N TYR A 10 -7.46 17.50 -12.44
CA TYR A 10 -8.37 16.55 -13.10
C TYR A 10 -9.84 17.01 -13.09
N HIS A 11 -10.30 17.66 -12.02
CA HIS A 11 -11.66 18.22 -11.92
C HIS A 11 -11.93 19.44 -12.80
N GLN A 12 -10.90 20.01 -13.43
CA GLN A 12 -11.02 21.15 -14.34
C GLN A 12 -11.02 20.72 -15.82
N LEU A 13 -10.90 19.41 -16.08
CA LEU A 13 -10.99 18.87 -17.43
C LEU A 13 -12.45 18.84 -17.86
N THR A 14 -12.75 19.49 -18.97
CA THR A 14 -14.07 19.44 -19.63
C THR A 14 -13.95 18.62 -20.91
N GLU A 15 -15.09 18.14 -21.47
CA GLU A 15 -15.11 17.43 -22.76
C GLU A 15 -14.49 18.24 -23.92
N ALA A 16 -14.35 19.56 -23.76
CA ALA A 16 -13.70 20.46 -24.72
C ALA A 16 -12.16 20.54 -24.55
N ASP A 17 -11.57 19.87 -23.55
CA ASP A 17 -10.11 19.91 -23.32
C ASP A 17 -9.37 19.08 -24.36
N ARG A 18 -8.68 19.76 -25.29
CA ARG A 18 -7.86 19.15 -26.34
C ARG A 18 -6.45 18.78 -25.90
N SER A 19 -6.13 18.83 -24.61
CA SER A 19 -4.80 18.50 -24.09
C SER A 19 -4.46 16.99 -24.22
N GLY A 20 -5.44 16.14 -24.47
CA GLY A 20 -5.32 14.68 -24.48
C GLY A 20 -5.10 14.08 -23.07
N LEU A 21 -5.14 14.89 -22.02
CA LEU A 21 -4.88 14.45 -20.65
C LEU A 21 -5.94 13.44 -20.16
N GLY A 22 -7.21 13.63 -20.52
CA GLY A 22 -8.28 12.69 -20.21
C GLY A 22 -8.07 11.32 -20.84
N GLU A 23 -7.60 11.28 -22.09
CA GLU A 23 -7.26 10.03 -22.79
C GLU A 23 -6.05 9.32 -22.15
N GLN A 24 -5.02 10.08 -21.76
CA GLN A 24 -3.84 9.54 -21.08
C GLN A 24 -4.20 8.94 -19.72
N VAL A 25 -5.01 9.63 -18.91
CA VAL A 25 -5.49 9.11 -17.63
C VAL A 25 -6.34 7.86 -17.85
N GLY A 26 -7.26 7.87 -18.81
CA GLY A 26 -8.07 6.69 -19.14
C GLY A 26 -7.24 5.51 -19.63
N ALA A 27 -6.17 5.73 -20.40
CA ALA A 27 -5.25 4.71 -20.82
C ALA A 27 -4.46 4.10 -19.63
N GLN A 28 -4.05 4.93 -18.68
CA GLN A 28 -3.38 4.48 -17.46
C GLN A 28 -4.30 3.61 -16.60
N HIS A 29 -5.55 4.01 -16.38
CA HIS A 29 -6.52 3.20 -15.64
C HIS A 29 -6.80 1.85 -16.31
N ARG A 30 -6.96 1.83 -17.64
CA ARG A 30 -7.10 0.57 -18.39
C ARG A 30 -5.88 -0.35 -18.20
N ARG A 31 -4.67 0.20 -18.30
CA ARG A 31 -3.43 -0.56 -18.10
C ARG A 31 -3.37 -1.18 -16.70
N VAL A 32 -3.69 -0.42 -15.65
CA VAL A 32 -3.76 -0.95 -14.27
C VAL A 32 -4.82 -2.05 -14.18
N ALA A 33 -6.01 -1.84 -14.74
CA ALA A 33 -7.07 -2.84 -14.72
C ALA A 33 -6.67 -4.14 -15.43
N GLU A 34 -6.03 -4.05 -16.61
CA GLU A 34 -5.53 -5.22 -17.37
C GLU A 34 -4.44 -5.98 -16.61
N ARG A 35 -3.51 -5.26 -15.97
CA ARG A 35 -2.41 -5.86 -15.18
C ARG A 35 -2.90 -6.57 -13.92
N LEU A 36 -3.92 -6.02 -13.29
CA LEU A 36 -4.48 -6.57 -12.06
C LEU A 36 -5.62 -7.58 -12.31
N ALA A 37 -6.09 -7.74 -13.55
CA ALA A 37 -7.14 -8.70 -13.87
C ALA A 37 -6.86 -10.15 -13.40
N PRO A 38 -5.61 -10.69 -13.44
CA PRO A 38 -5.32 -12.01 -12.91
C PRO A 38 -5.14 -12.07 -11.38
N VAL A 39 -5.25 -10.94 -10.68
CA VAL A 39 -5.17 -10.87 -9.21
C VAL A 39 -6.58 -11.03 -8.63
N HIS A 40 -6.79 -12.10 -7.87
CA HIS A 40 -8.12 -12.42 -7.34
C HIS A 40 -8.57 -11.40 -6.26
N ARG A 41 -7.64 -10.96 -5.41
CA ARG A 41 -7.94 -10.08 -4.28
C ARG A 41 -6.81 -9.07 -4.04
N ILE A 42 -7.16 -7.81 -3.79
CA ILE A 42 -6.22 -6.77 -3.41
C ILE A 42 -6.55 -6.32 -1.99
N VAL A 43 -5.54 -6.29 -1.12
CA VAL A 43 -5.66 -5.86 0.28
C VAL A 43 -4.73 -4.68 0.52
N ALA A 44 -5.29 -3.52 0.78
CA ALA A 44 -4.57 -2.35 1.22
C ALA A 44 -4.27 -2.44 2.73
N VAL A 45 -3.00 -2.56 3.09
CA VAL A 45 -2.57 -2.52 4.48
C VAL A 45 -2.21 -1.10 4.84
N MET A 46 -2.92 -0.53 5.79
CA MET A 46 -2.81 0.89 6.14
C MET A 46 -2.57 1.10 7.64
N SER A 47 -2.01 2.25 7.97
CA SER A 47 -1.89 2.73 9.34
C SER A 47 -2.11 4.24 9.41
N GLY A 48 -2.57 4.72 10.55
CA GLY A 48 -2.81 6.16 10.74
C GLY A 48 -1.53 6.97 10.92
N LYS A 49 -0.47 6.37 11.47
CA LYS A 49 0.84 7.01 11.71
C LYS A 49 1.99 6.05 11.42
N GLY A 50 3.19 6.60 11.23
CA GLY A 50 4.41 5.83 11.09
C GLY A 50 4.85 5.13 12.38
N GLY A 51 5.69 4.09 12.24
CA GLY A 51 6.29 3.41 13.39
C GLY A 51 5.41 2.39 14.11
N VAL A 52 4.20 2.11 13.65
CA VAL A 52 3.31 1.08 14.26
C VAL A 52 3.65 -0.35 13.80
N GLY A 53 4.65 -0.54 12.96
CA GLY A 53 5.07 -1.85 12.45
C GLY A 53 4.21 -2.39 11.31
N LYS A 54 3.52 -1.53 10.55
CA LYS A 54 2.67 -1.90 9.42
C LYS A 54 3.38 -2.84 8.43
N SER A 55 4.54 -2.44 7.89
CA SER A 55 5.31 -3.24 6.92
C SER A 55 5.79 -4.57 7.48
N PHE A 56 6.11 -4.63 8.79
CA PHE A 56 6.41 -5.88 9.48
C PHE A 56 5.20 -6.83 9.49
N VAL A 57 4.02 -6.30 9.83
CA VAL A 57 2.76 -7.05 9.78
C VAL A 57 2.47 -7.52 8.36
N THR A 58 2.62 -6.64 7.36
CA THR A 58 2.42 -6.96 5.95
C THR A 58 3.33 -8.10 5.49
N ALA A 59 4.62 -8.05 5.83
CA ALA A 59 5.59 -9.07 5.44
C ALA A 59 5.27 -10.44 6.05
N LEU A 60 4.98 -10.50 7.35
CA LEU A 60 4.71 -11.76 8.03
C LEU A 60 3.35 -12.34 7.65
N LEU A 61 2.37 -11.49 7.39
CA LEU A 61 1.09 -11.92 6.83
C LEU A 61 1.24 -12.49 5.42
N ALA A 62 2.01 -11.83 4.54
CA ALA A 62 2.31 -12.32 3.20
C ALA A 62 2.94 -13.73 3.24
N ARG A 63 3.92 -13.92 4.13
CA ARG A 63 4.58 -15.22 4.32
C ARG A 63 3.63 -16.28 4.87
N ALA A 64 2.77 -15.93 5.82
CA ALA A 64 1.80 -16.87 6.38
C ALA A 64 0.77 -17.32 5.34
N LEU A 65 0.26 -16.39 4.52
CA LEU A 65 -0.64 -16.71 3.40
C LEU A 65 0.05 -17.60 2.36
N ALA A 66 1.33 -17.32 2.03
CA ALA A 66 2.11 -18.14 1.11
C ALA A 66 2.34 -19.56 1.66
N ARG A 67 2.67 -19.71 2.95
CA ARG A 67 2.78 -21.00 3.63
C ARG A 67 1.47 -21.77 3.70
N ALA A 68 0.34 -21.06 3.70
CA ALA A 68 -1.00 -21.65 3.56
C ALA A 68 -1.36 -22.07 2.12
N GLY A 69 -0.41 -21.94 1.17
CA GLY A 69 -0.55 -22.40 -0.21
C GLY A 69 -1.10 -21.35 -1.17
N GLN A 70 -1.28 -20.09 -0.74
CA GLN A 70 -1.72 -19.01 -1.62
C GLN A 70 -0.58 -18.43 -2.45
N ARG A 71 -0.87 -17.99 -3.66
CA ARG A 71 0.05 -17.19 -4.50
C ARG A 71 -0.06 -15.75 -4.07
N VAL A 72 0.99 -15.24 -3.41
CA VAL A 72 0.98 -13.93 -2.76
C VAL A 72 1.89 -12.94 -3.47
N GLY A 73 1.35 -11.76 -3.75
CA GLY A 73 2.12 -10.57 -4.13
C GLY A 73 2.20 -9.58 -2.96
N ALA A 74 3.29 -8.82 -2.90
CA ALA A 74 3.50 -7.77 -1.92
C ALA A 74 4.10 -6.53 -2.59
N LEU A 75 3.35 -5.44 -2.61
CA LEU A 75 3.76 -4.15 -3.14
C LEU A 75 4.09 -3.20 -2.00
N ASP A 76 5.33 -2.72 -1.95
CA ASP A 76 5.74 -1.65 -1.05
C ASP A 76 5.46 -0.29 -1.70
N ALA A 77 4.40 0.36 -1.27
CA ALA A 77 3.98 1.67 -1.74
C ALA A 77 4.52 2.83 -0.87
N ASP A 78 5.34 2.54 0.15
CA ASP A 78 6.07 3.55 0.92
C ASP A 78 7.39 3.91 0.22
N LEU A 79 7.29 4.83 -0.73
CA LEU A 79 8.42 5.24 -1.58
C LEU A 79 9.52 6.00 -0.81
N ASN A 80 9.21 6.56 0.36
CA ASN A 80 10.14 7.33 1.16
C ASN A 80 10.94 6.48 2.15
N GLY A 81 10.37 5.39 2.60
CA GLY A 81 10.99 4.47 3.56
C GLY A 81 10.71 3.01 3.24
N PRO A 82 11.06 2.54 2.03
CA PRO A 82 10.71 1.19 1.62
C PRO A 82 11.45 0.15 2.49
N THR A 83 10.68 -0.72 3.14
CA THR A 83 11.23 -1.73 4.05
C THR A 83 10.77 -3.15 3.74
N LEU A 84 9.70 -3.29 2.95
CA LEU A 84 9.05 -4.58 2.71
C LEU A 84 9.95 -5.57 2.00
N ALA A 85 10.72 -5.13 0.98
CA ALA A 85 11.68 -5.97 0.28
C ALA A 85 12.73 -6.60 1.22
N ARG A 86 13.25 -5.80 2.16
CA ARG A 86 14.20 -6.28 3.18
C ARG A 86 13.55 -7.28 4.14
N LEU A 87 12.31 -7.03 4.56
CA LEU A 87 11.57 -7.91 5.49
C LEU A 87 11.20 -9.26 4.85
N LEU A 88 11.01 -9.27 3.53
CA LEU A 88 10.73 -10.46 2.74
C LEU A 88 11.99 -11.13 2.18
N ASP A 89 13.18 -10.59 2.45
CA ASP A 89 14.45 -11.02 1.85
C ASP A 89 14.39 -11.09 0.30
N ALA A 90 13.58 -10.21 -0.29
CA ALA A 90 13.43 -10.07 -1.75
C ALA A 90 14.58 -9.20 -2.27
N ARG A 91 15.69 -9.84 -2.66
CA ARG A 91 16.94 -9.16 -3.05
C ARG A 91 17.16 -9.22 -4.55
N GLY A 92 17.82 -8.22 -5.07
CA GLY A 92 18.22 -8.11 -6.46
C GLY A 92 17.43 -7.03 -7.22
N PRO A 93 17.89 -6.69 -8.43
CA PRO A 93 17.22 -5.70 -9.26
C PRO A 93 15.93 -6.25 -9.84
N LEU A 94 14.99 -5.34 -10.15
CA LEU A 94 13.81 -5.68 -10.95
C LEU A 94 14.24 -6.02 -12.39
N ALA A 95 13.79 -7.14 -12.88
CA ALA A 95 14.01 -7.51 -14.28
C ALA A 95 12.94 -6.83 -15.15
N VAL A 96 13.40 -6.08 -16.16
CA VAL A 96 12.52 -5.48 -17.17
C VAL A 96 12.50 -6.36 -18.41
N THR A 97 11.33 -6.85 -18.77
CA THR A 97 11.11 -7.72 -19.94
C THR A 97 10.20 -7.03 -20.95
N ALA A 98 10.01 -7.62 -22.11
CA ALA A 98 9.03 -7.12 -23.08
C ALA A 98 7.60 -7.14 -22.54
N GLY A 99 7.32 -8.00 -21.54
CA GLY A 99 6.02 -8.09 -20.87
C GLY A 99 5.79 -7.05 -19.79
N GLY A 100 6.82 -6.44 -19.25
CA GLY A 100 6.78 -5.48 -18.13
C GLY A 100 7.87 -5.76 -17.10
N VAL A 101 7.65 -5.31 -15.89
CA VAL A 101 8.57 -5.46 -14.75
C VAL A 101 8.24 -6.73 -13.97
N GLU A 102 9.21 -7.63 -13.81
CA GLU A 102 9.02 -8.87 -13.04
C GLU A 102 9.23 -8.65 -11.55
N PRO A 103 8.30 -9.12 -10.68
CA PRO A 103 8.49 -9.07 -9.24
C PRO A 103 9.68 -9.95 -8.79
N VAL A 104 10.38 -9.53 -7.75
CA VAL A 104 11.44 -10.32 -7.12
C VAL A 104 10.82 -11.36 -6.18
N ALA A 105 11.28 -12.59 -6.25
CA ALA A 105 10.86 -13.63 -5.32
C ALA A 105 11.51 -13.42 -3.95
N GLY A 106 10.70 -13.26 -2.93
CA GLY A 106 11.11 -13.20 -1.52
C GLY A 106 10.91 -14.51 -0.79
N THR A 107 11.05 -14.48 0.51
CA THR A 107 10.85 -15.63 1.41
C THR A 107 9.47 -16.25 1.20
N ASP A 108 9.40 -17.57 1.28
CA ASP A 108 8.20 -18.39 1.08
C ASP A 108 7.56 -18.20 -0.32
N GLY A 109 8.32 -17.68 -1.31
CA GLY A 109 7.85 -17.49 -2.68
C GLY A 109 6.95 -16.26 -2.89
N VAL A 110 6.88 -15.34 -1.93
CA VAL A 110 6.14 -14.08 -2.07
C VAL A 110 6.75 -13.23 -3.18
N ARG A 111 5.94 -12.82 -4.17
CA ARG A 111 6.34 -11.92 -5.24
C ARG A 111 6.36 -10.49 -4.74
N CYS A 112 7.55 -9.89 -4.61
CA CYS A 112 7.72 -8.57 -4.02
C CYS A 112 8.17 -7.53 -5.04
N VAL A 113 7.56 -6.35 -4.98
CA VAL A 113 8.03 -5.14 -5.66
C VAL A 113 8.09 -4.00 -4.67
N SER A 114 9.21 -3.30 -4.67
CA SER A 114 9.47 -2.16 -3.79
C SER A 114 10.39 -1.18 -4.51
N MET A 115 10.25 0.10 -4.20
CA MET A 115 11.22 1.10 -4.65
C MET A 115 12.65 0.81 -4.17
N ALA A 116 12.81 0.02 -3.10
CA ALA A 116 14.14 -0.43 -2.66
C ALA A 116 14.90 -1.20 -3.74
N HIS A 117 14.21 -1.88 -4.65
CA HIS A 117 14.85 -2.59 -5.78
C HIS A 117 15.42 -1.65 -6.86
N LEU A 118 15.00 -0.39 -6.89
CA LEU A 118 15.47 0.63 -7.84
C LEU A 118 16.53 1.55 -7.22
N LEU A 119 16.77 1.44 -5.92
CA LEU A 119 17.77 2.23 -5.20
C LEU A 119 19.11 1.49 -5.20
N GLU A 120 20.18 2.21 -5.47
CA GLU A 120 21.52 1.73 -5.14
C GLU A 120 21.67 1.67 -3.61
N ASP A 121 22.26 0.59 -3.11
CA ASP A 121 22.45 0.36 -1.68
C ASP A 121 22.97 1.60 -0.94
N GLY A 122 22.18 2.05 0.05
CA GLY A 122 22.52 3.19 0.91
C GLY A 122 22.29 4.58 0.33
N LYS A 123 21.74 4.72 -0.88
CA LYS A 123 21.39 6.03 -1.45
C LYS A 123 19.88 6.29 -1.32
N PRO A 124 19.48 7.42 -0.69
CA PRO A 124 18.09 7.84 -0.70
C PRO A 124 17.64 8.23 -2.12
N LEU A 125 16.35 8.08 -2.41
CA LEU A 125 15.75 8.66 -3.61
C LEU A 125 16.03 10.16 -3.66
N ALA A 126 17.00 10.56 -4.47
CA ALA A 126 17.33 11.96 -4.70
C ALA A 126 16.47 12.48 -5.87
N PHE A 127 15.31 13.02 -5.58
CA PHE A 127 14.56 13.78 -6.55
C PHE A 127 15.27 15.10 -6.83
N LYS A 128 15.90 15.22 -8.00
CA LYS A 128 16.48 16.48 -8.47
C LYS A 128 15.35 17.39 -8.97
N GLY A 129 14.78 18.18 -8.09
CA GLY A 129 13.79 19.21 -8.42
C GLY A 129 14.26 20.61 -8.02
N PRO A 130 13.70 21.69 -8.59
CA PRO A 130 13.97 23.06 -8.15
C PRO A 130 13.53 23.25 -6.70
N GLY A 131 14.36 23.91 -5.88
CA GLY A 131 14.35 23.87 -4.42
C GLY A 131 13.02 24.15 -3.68
N SER A 132 12.26 25.21 -4.01
CA SER A 132 11.04 25.59 -3.25
C SER A 132 9.81 24.74 -3.58
N ASP A 133 9.76 24.10 -4.74
CA ASP A 133 8.62 23.33 -5.22
C ASP A 133 8.79 21.81 -4.99
N ALA A 134 9.85 21.43 -4.31
CA ALA A 134 10.22 20.02 -4.08
C ALA A 134 9.11 19.19 -3.42
N PHE A 135 8.25 19.81 -2.59
CA PHE A 135 7.16 19.13 -1.93
C PHE A 135 6.03 18.77 -2.90
N ILE A 136 5.64 19.70 -3.78
CA ILE A 136 4.57 19.46 -4.78
C ILE A 136 5.04 18.43 -5.80
N TRP A 137 6.26 18.55 -6.29
CA TRP A 137 6.86 17.60 -7.22
C TRP A 137 7.02 16.20 -6.63
N ARG A 138 7.37 16.09 -5.34
CA ARG A 138 7.48 14.81 -4.67
C ARG A 138 6.15 14.05 -4.68
N GLY A 139 5.05 14.70 -4.29
CA GLY A 139 3.71 14.08 -4.29
C GLY A 139 3.28 13.58 -5.67
N ALA A 140 3.54 14.36 -6.73
CA ALA A 140 3.22 13.97 -8.10
C ALA A 140 4.07 12.79 -8.60
N LEU A 141 5.36 12.76 -8.25
CA LEU A 141 6.26 11.66 -8.60
C LEU A 141 5.93 10.37 -7.85
N GLU A 142 5.54 10.48 -6.59
CA GLU A 142 5.10 9.34 -5.80
C GLU A 142 3.79 8.73 -6.33
N ALA A 143 2.82 9.57 -6.74
CA ALA A 143 1.59 9.12 -7.38
C ALA A 143 1.86 8.48 -8.76
N ALA A 144 2.81 9.02 -9.53
CA ALA A 144 3.24 8.42 -10.79
C ALA A 144 3.89 7.05 -10.56
N ALA A 145 4.78 6.94 -9.56
CA ALA A 145 5.43 5.68 -9.23
C ALA A 145 4.42 4.59 -8.81
N LEU A 146 3.43 4.93 -7.98
CA LEU A 146 2.39 3.97 -7.61
C LEU A 146 1.61 3.45 -8.83
N ARG A 147 1.27 4.35 -9.79
CA ARG A 147 0.61 3.97 -11.03
C ARG A 147 1.47 3.03 -11.88
N GLU A 148 2.76 3.32 -12.01
CA GLU A 148 3.71 2.49 -12.75
C GLU A 148 3.86 1.13 -12.08
N LEU A 149 4.03 1.07 -10.77
CA LEU A 149 4.14 -0.19 -10.03
C LEU A 149 2.88 -1.06 -10.12
N LEU A 150 1.70 -0.47 -10.23
CA LEU A 150 0.46 -1.22 -10.45
C LEU A 150 0.25 -1.60 -11.92
N GLY A 151 0.64 -0.74 -12.88
CA GLY A 151 0.35 -0.90 -14.30
C GLY A 151 1.45 -1.59 -15.11
N ASP A 152 2.70 -1.61 -14.64
CA ASP A 152 3.83 -2.14 -15.38
C ASP A 152 4.34 -3.47 -14.85
N VAL A 153 4.04 -3.81 -13.59
CA VAL A 153 4.48 -5.05 -12.99
C VAL A 153 3.66 -6.24 -13.51
N THR A 154 4.35 -7.29 -13.92
CA THR A 154 3.76 -8.56 -14.34
C THR A 154 3.44 -9.44 -13.13
N TRP A 155 2.40 -9.06 -12.36
CA TRP A 155 2.00 -9.79 -11.16
C TRP A 155 1.63 -11.25 -11.45
N GLY A 156 1.07 -11.52 -12.64
CA GLY A 156 0.54 -12.83 -13.01
C GLY A 156 -0.66 -13.23 -12.13
N ALA A 157 -1.00 -14.50 -12.14
CA ALA A 157 -2.09 -15.00 -11.32
C ALA A 157 -1.69 -15.02 -9.84
N LEU A 158 -2.37 -14.19 -9.04
CA LEU A 158 -2.23 -14.13 -7.58
C LEU A 158 -3.58 -14.39 -6.92
N ASP A 159 -3.54 -15.08 -5.78
CA ASP A 159 -4.72 -15.23 -4.92
C ASP A 159 -4.91 -13.96 -4.09
N VAL A 160 -3.80 -13.30 -3.68
CA VAL A 160 -3.83 -12.02 -2.99
C VAL A 160 -2.62 -11.14 -3.32
N LEU A 161 -2.86 -9.84 -3.51
CA LEU A 161 -1.85 -8.78 -3.56
C LEU A 161 -2.00 -7.90 -2.32
N LEU A 162 -1.00 -7.92 -1.43
CA LEU A 162 -0.93 -7.01 -0.30
C LEU A 162 -0.23 -5.72 -0.73
N VAL A 163 -0.88 -4.58 -0.55
CA VAL A 163 -0.32 -3.25 -0.83
C VAL A 163 0.00 -2.56 0.48
N ASP A 164 1.29 -2.46 0.80
CA ASP A 164 1.79 -1.80 2.01
C ASP A 164 1.84 -0.29 1.79
N LEU A 165 0.81 0.43 2.26
CA LEU A 165 0.67 1.87 2.05
C LEU A 165 1.57 2.66 3.02
N PRO A 166 2.09 3.83 2.67
CA PRO A 166 2.68 4.75 3.64
C PRO A 166 1.63 5.17 4.69
N PRO A 167 2.08 5.68 5.84
CA PRO A 167 1.15 6.12 6.88
C PRO A 167 0.27 7.30 6.43
N GLY A 168 -0.96 7.34 6.93
CA GLY A 168 -1.93 8.38 6.63
C GLY A 168 -2.93 8.02 5.54
N VAL A 169 -3.79 8.98 5.16
CA VAL A 169 -4.96 8.76 4.31
C VAL A 169 -4.69 8.99 2.83
N ALA A 170 -3.73 9.87 2.50
CA ALA A 170 -3.52 10.36 1.13
C ALA A 170 -3.27 9.23 0.11
N ARG A 171 -2.40 8.28 0.44
CA ARG A 171 -2.08 7.15 -0.45
C ARG A 171 -3.23 6.14 -0.59
N LEU A 172 -4.04 6.02 0.44
CA LEU A 172 -5.26 5.22 0.34
C LEU A 172 -6.22 5.82 -0.70
N HIS A 173 -6.42 7.14 -0.70
CA HIS A 173 -7.23 7.82 -1.72
C HIS A 173 -6.68 7.60 -3.13
N GLU A 174 -5.38 7.77 -3.33
CA GLU A 174 -4.74 7.53 -4.62
C GLU A 174 -4.91 6.08 -5.10
N LEU A 175 -4.72 5.11 -4.20
CA LEU A 175 -4.95 3.71 -4.53
C LEU A 175 -6.41 3.44 -4.91
N LEU A 176 -7.36 3.98 -4.15
CA LEU A 176 -8.79 3.86 -4.43
C LEU A 176 -9.19 4.48 -5.77
N ASP A 177 -8.51 5.56 -6.19
CA ASP A 177 -8.74 6.20 -7.49
C ASP A 177 -8.15 5.41 -8.65
N LEU A 178 -7.04 4.68 -8.43
CA LEU A 178 -6.33 3.95 -9.48
C LEU A 178 -6.93 2.57 -9.76
N LEU A 179 -7.52 1.93 -8.77
CA LEU A 179 -8.02 0.56 -8.90
C LEU A 179 -9.39 0.52 -9.58
N PRO A 180 -9.66 -0.50 -10.42
CA PRO A 180 -10.95 -0.68 -11.10
C PRO A 180 -12.11 -0.95 -10.13
N ALA A 181 -11.79 -1.46 -8.93
CA ALA A 181 -12.73 -1.67 -7.84
C ALA A 181 -12.03 -1.38 -6.50
N PRO A 182 -12.76 -0.95 -5.46
CA PRO A 182 -12.16 -0.71 -4.16
C PRO A 182 -11.51 -1.98 -3.61
N PRO A 183 -10.25 -1.89 -3.07
CA PRO A 183 -9.60 -3.02 -2.43
C PRO A 183 -10.24 -3.31 -1.08
N ASP A 184 -9.96 -4.49 -0.55
CA ASP A 184 -10.15 -4.74 0.88
C ASP A 184 -9.15 -3.91 1.69
N VAL A 185 -9.54 -3.47 2.89
CA VAL A 185 -8.69 -2.63 3.75
C VAL A 185 -8.43 -3.32 5.07
N LEU A 186 -7.15 -3.48 5.41
CA LEU A 186 -6.66 -4.00 6.68
C LEU A 186 -5.96 -2.88 7.44
N ALA A 187 -6.41 -2.58 8.65
CA ALA A 187 -5.84 -1.53 9.48
C ALA A 187 -4.84 -2.08 10.49
N VAL A 188 -3.67 -1.44 10.59
CA VAL A 188 -2.66 -1.71 11.62
C VAL A 188 -2.55 -0.53 12.56
N THR A 189 -2.68 -0.78 13.85
CA THR A 189 -2.59 0.23 14.92
C THR A 189 -1.73 -0.28 16.08
N ILE A 190 -1.45 0.58 17.03
CA ILE A 190 -1.03 0.23 18.39
C ILE A 190 -2.13 0.67 19.35
N ALA A 191 -2.12 0.21 20.59
CA ALA A 191 -3.22 0.40 21.54
C ALA A 191 -3.51 1.86 21.92
N THR A 192 -2.62 2.82 21.60
CA THR A 192 -2.77 4.22 22.01
C THR A 192 -3.90 4.95 21.30
N VAL A 193 -4.53 5.90 22.00
CA VAL A 193 -5.65 6.72 21.49
C VAL A 193 -5.25 7.48 20.22
N GLU A 194 -4.06 8.07 20.18
CA GLU A 194 -3.58 8.84 19.02
C GLU A 194 -3.40 7.98 17.78
N SER A 195 -3.02 6.70 17.96
CA SER A 195 -2.93 5.76 16.85
C SER A 195 -4.31 5.39 16.33
N ALA A 196 -5.25 5.13 17.24
CA ALA A 196 -6.63 4.84 16.90
C ALA A 196 -7.31 6.01 16.17
N ASP A 197 -7.12 7.25 16.64
CA ASP A 197 -7.66 8.46 15.99
C ASP A 197 -7.15 8.65 14.57
N ALA A 198 -5.88 8.37 14.35
CA ALA A 198 -5.31 8.44 13.02
C ALA A 198 -5.86 7.35 12.07
N VAL A 199 -6.03 6.12 12.58
CA VAL A 199 -6.62 5.00 11.81
C VAL A 199 -8.11 5.25 11.54
N ARG A 200 -8.85 5.80 12.48
CA ARG A 200 -10.28 6.16 12.33
C ARG A 200 -10.53 6.99 11.08
N ARG A 201 -9.72 8.03 10.85
CA ARG A 201 -9.83 8.88 9.65
C ARG A 201 -9.67 8.08 8.36
N ALA A 202 -8.73 7.16 8.33
CA ALA A 202 -8.48 6.35 7.14
C ALA A 202 -9.56 5.28 6.92
N LEU A 203 -10.07 4.66 7.97
CA LEU A 203 -11.20 3.72 7.87
C LEU A 203 -12.49 4.40 7.39
N ASN A 204 -12.76 5.65 7.85
CA ASN A 204 -13.89 6.42 7.34
C ASN A 204 -13.74 6.70 5.84
N ALA A 205 -12.57 7.18 5.41
CA ALA A 205 -12.30 7.43 4.00
C ALA A 205 -12.44 6.16 3.13
N ALA A 206 -11.95 5.01 3.61
CA ALA A 206 -12.11 3.74 2.91
C ALA A 206 -13.59 3.34 2.79
N ARG A 207 -14.35 3.45 3.88
CA ARG A 207 -15.78 3.11 3.92
C ARG A 207 -16.62 4.00 3.02
N GLU A 208 -16.35 5.31 3.00
CA GLU A 208 -17.02 6.28 2.10
C GLU A 208 -16.82 5.95 0.62
N ARG A 209 -15.69 5.32 0.28
CA ARG A 209 -15.35 4.88 -1.08
C ARG A 209 -15.80 3.44 -1.38
N GLY A 210 -16.57 2.82 -0.49
CA GLY A 210 -17.13 1.48 -0.67
C GLY A 210 -16.11 0.34 -0.47
N ALA A 211 -14.95 0.60 0.12
CA ALA A 211 -13.99 -0.44 0.42
C ALA A 211 -14.49 -1.33 1.56
N ARG A 212 -14.28 -2.64 1.43
CA ARG A 212 -14.56 -3.60 2.49
C ARG A 212 -13.48 -3.53 3.57
N LEU A 213 -13.88 -3.26 4.80
CA LEU A 213 -13.01 -3.23 5.96
C LEU A 213 -12.86 -4.65 6.51
N LEU A 214 -11.66 -5.24 6.44
CA LEU A 214 -11.40 -6.61 6.90
C LEU A 214 -11.32 -6.71 8.42
N GLY A 215 -10.73 -5.69 9.04
CA GLY A 215 -10.53 -5.63 10.49
C GLY A 215 -9.34 -4.80 10.89
N VAL A 216 -9.02 -4.88 12.17
CA VAL A 216 -7.90 -4.19 12.81
C VAL A 216 -6.90 -5.21 13.34
N ILE A 217 -5.63 -4.93 13.17
CA ILE A 217 -4.52 -5.61 13.86
C ILE A 217 -3.91 -4.60 14.83
N GLU A 218 -3.93 -4.93 16.12
CA GLU A 218 -3.24 -4.19 17.16
C GLU A 218 -1.83 -4.79 17.33
N ASN A 219 -0.83 -4.07 16.82
CA ASN A 219 0.57 -4.49 16.89
C ASN A 219 1.26 -3.92 18.12
N MET A 220 2.40 -4.49 18.49
CA MET A 220 3.19 -4.10 19.66
C MET A 220 2.36 -4.13 20.97
N ALA A 221 1.42 -5.07 21.07
CA ALA A 221 0.57 -5.21 22.23
C ALA A 221 1.40 -5.56 23.46
N GLY A 222 1.20 -4.79 24.54
CA GLY A 222 1.93 -4.94 25.79
C GLY A 222 1.97 -3.67 26.62
N PRO A 223 2.64 -3.69 27.76
CA PRO A 223 2.64 -2.57 28.72
C PRO A 223 3.32 -1.31 28.17
N GLN A 224 4.12 -1.40 27.10
CA GLN A 224 4.80 -0.25 26.49
C GLN A 224 3.83 0.70 25.78
N PHE A 225 2.72 0.17 25.29
CA PHE A 225 1.67 0.94 24.62
C PHE A 225 0.31 0.60 25.27
N PRO A 226 0.04 1.13 26.46
CA PRO A 226 -1.24 0.88 27.15
C PRO A 226 -2.39 1.54 26.39
N GLY A 227 -3.56 0.90 26.44
CA GLY A 227 -4.79 1.41 25.83
C GLY A 227 -5.67 0.30 25.26
N ASP A 228 -6.76 0.72 24.64
CA ASP A 228 -7.76 -0.13 24.00
C ASP A 228 -8.08 0.32 22.56
N GLY A 229 -7.14 0.96 21.90
CA GLY A 229 -7.33 1.57 20.57
C GLY A 229 -7.83 0.58 19.53
N GLY A 230 -7.34 -0.66 19.54
CA GLY A 230 -7.81 -1.72 18.63
C GLY A 230 -9.24 -2.13 18.91
N ASP A 231 -9.63 -2.31 20.19
CA ASP A 231 -11.01 -2.62 20.58
C ASP A 231 -11.97 -1.47 20.25
N THR A 232 -11.52 -0.24 20.49
CA THR A 232 -12.30 0.96 20.21
C THR A 232 -12.63 1.04 18.73
N LEU A 233 -11.65 0.87 17.83
CA LEU A 233 -11.86 0.84 16.39
C LEU A 233 -12.76 -0.34 15.96
N SER A 234 -12.52 -1.52 16.52
CA SER A 234 -13.32 -2.71 16.23
C SER A 234 -14.80 -2.48 16.54
N ARG A 235 -15.12 -1.93 17.71
CA ARG A 235 -16.50 -1.61 18.11
C ARG A 235 -17.13 -0.50 17.26
N GLU A 236 -16.38 0.59 17.03
CA GLU A 236 -16.87 1.77 16.28
C GLU A 236 -17.21 1.46 14.83
N PHE A 237 -16.38 0.65 14.19
CA PHE A 237 -16.56 0.28 12.78
C PHE A 237 -17.35 -1.03 12.57
N ALA A 238 -17.70 -1.73 13.65
CA ALA A 238 -18.30 -3.07 13.62
C ALA A 238 -17.47 -4.06 12.78
N ILE A 239 -16.15 -4.03 12.91
CA ILE A 239 -15.19 -4.91 12.24
C ILE A 239 -14.38 -5.71 13.27
N PRO A 240 -13.86 -6.91 12.94
CA PRO A 240 -13.13 -7.71 13.89
C PRO A 240 -11.78 -7.08 14.30
N LEU A 241 -11.42 -7.21 15.58
CA LEU A 241 -10.03 -7.16 16.00
C LEU A 241 -9.40 -8.52 15.68
N LEU A 242 -8.67 -8.57 14.57
CA LEU A 242 -8.15 -9.83 14.00
C LEU A 242 -7.06 -10.45 14.86
N ALA A 243 -6.18 -9.60 15.40
CA ALA A 243 -5.10 -10.05 16.29
C ALA A 243 -4.58 -8.92 17.18
N ARG A 244 -4.04 -9.31 18.34
CA ARG A 244 -3.10 -8.53 19.14
C ARG A 244 -1.73 -9.18 19.05
N ILE A 245 -0.80 -8.47 18.44
CA ILE A 245 0.54 -8.95 18.15
C ILE A 245 1.51 -8.37 19.18
N PRO A 246 2.12 -9.18 20.06
CA PRO A 246 3.14 -8.70 21.01
C PRO A 246 4.44 -8.32 20.29
N PHE A 247 5.39 -7.72 21.00
CA PHE A 247 6.70 -7.35 20.45
C PHE A 247 7.50 -8.54 19.88
N ASN A 248 7.38 -9.71 20.49
CA ASN A 248 8.02 -10.95 20.03
C ASN A 248 6.93 -11.99 19.73
N PRO A 249 6.25 -11.88 18.59
CA PRO A 249 5.19 -12.81 18.23
C PRO A 249 5.76 -14.17 17.82
N GLY A 250 5.15 -15.25 18.31
CA GLY A 250 5.39 -16.60 17.80
C GLY A 250 4.69 -16.81 16.43
N ASP A 251 5.10 -17.86 15.71
CA ASP A 251 4.59 -18.15 14.37
C ASP A 251 3.09 -18.46 14.34
N ALA A 252 2.53 -19.03 15.42
CA ALA A 252 1.13 -19.43 15.49
C ALA A 252 0.13 -18.26 15.25
N ILE A 253 0.48 -17.03 15.66
CA ILE A 253 -0.39 -15.87 15.46
C ILE A 253 -0.59 -15.53 13.98
N TRP A 254 0.45 -15.73 13.18
CA TRP A 254 0.42 -15.47 11.73
C TRP A 254 -0.38 -16.52 10.98
N GLN A 255 -0.29 -17.79 11.40
CA GLN A 255 -1.11 -18.89 10.86
C GLN A 255 -2.59 -18.61 11.11
N THR A 256 -2.95 -18.29 12.36
CA THR A 256 -4.33 -17.91 12.71
C THR A 256 -4.83 -16.70 11.94
N LEU A 257 -3.96 -15.71 11.69
CA LEU A 257 -4.30 -14.52 10.88
C LEU A 257 -4.55 -14.88 9.42
N ALA A 258 -3.73 -15.74 8.83
CA ALA A 258 -3.91 -16.19 7.45
C ALA A 258 -5.21 -16.97 7.25
N GLU A 259 -5.66 -17.73 8.24
CA GLU A 259 -6.95 -18.46 8.21
C GLU A 259 -8.18 -17.55 8.30
N ARG A 260 -8.02 -16.35 8.86
CA ARG A 260 -9.10 -15.36 9.04
C ARG A 260 -9.27 -14.41 7.86
N LEU A 261 -8.30 -14.38 6.97
CA LEU A 261 -8.23 -13.47 5.82
C LEU A 261 -8.43 -14.18 4.50
#